data_806360fc67d173ac60e46afd83f440e4
#
_entry.id   806360fc67d173ac60e46afd83f440e4
#
_cell.length_a   1.000
_cell.length_b   1.000
_cell.length_c   1.000
_cell.angle_alpha   90.00
_cell.angle_beta   90.00
_cell.angle_gamma   90.00
#
_symmetry.space_group_name_H-M   'P 1'
#
loop_
_entity.id
_entity.type
_entity.pdbx_description
1 polymer ?
#
loop_
_entity_poly.entity_id
_entity_poly.type
_entity_poly.pdbx_seq_one_letter_code
_entity_poly.pdbx_strand_id
1 'polypeptide(L)'
;VYWLTLPLPRDSRRQEIARAVNAAITVAAQPFRAQVRVLDMSSVFTPGGRYRAAMDVGGRDTIVRRPDGIHLNDAGAGIAMGIVLGRLRADFEALG
;
A
#
# COMPACT_ATOMS: atom_id res chain seq x y z
N VAL A 1 -2.24 -5.07 -14.91
CA VAL A 1 -3.15 -4.47 -13.90
C VAL A 1 -2.50 -4.55 -12.53
N TYR A 2 -2.54 -3.44 -11.80
CA TYR A 2 -2.00 -3.36 -10.44
C TYR A 2 -3.14 -3.23 -9.43
N TRP A 3 -3.16 -4.14 -8.47
CA TRP A 3 -4.07 -4.07 -7.32
C TRP A 3 -3.24 -3.73 -6.09
N LEU A 4 -3.66 -2.73 -5.34
CA LEU A 4 -2.97 -2.26 -4.16
C LEU A 4 -3.70 -2.74 -2.90
N THR A 5 -2.94 -3.28 -1.94
CA THR A 5 -3.52 -3.55 -0.62
C THR A 5 -3.70 -2.23 0.13
N LEU A 6 -4.60 -2.24 1.10
CA LEU A 6 -4.91 -1.06 1.90
C LEU A 6 -3.94 -0.93 3.05
N PRO A 7 -3.31 0.23 3.25
CA PRO A 7 -2.65 0.52 4.52
C PRO A 7 -3.66 0.42 5.66
N LEU A 8 -3.26 -0.17 6.79
CA LEU A 8 -4.18 -0.36 7.89
C LEU A 8 -4.57 0.98 8.52
N PRO A 9 -5.86 1.19 8.82
CA PRO A 9 -6.31 2.39 9.53
C PRO A 9 -6.00 2.31 11.03
N ARG A 10 -6.18 3.44 11.73
CA ARG A 10 -5.89 3.54 13.16
C ARG A 10 -6.87 2.73 14.01
N ASP A 11 -8.16 2.76 13.66
CA ASP A 11 -9.21 2.10 14.41
C ASP A 11 -9.13 0.58 14.26
N SER A 12 -9.18 -0.16 15.38
CA SER A 12 -9.01 -1.61 15.38
C SER A 12 -10.10 -2.35 14.59
N ARG A 13 -11.35 -1.88 14.66
CA ARG A 13 -12.44 -2.49 13.90
C ARG A 13 -12.25 -2.30 12.40
N ARG A 14 -11.82 -1.12 11.98
CA ARG A 14 -11.53 -0.85 10.58
C ARG A 14 -10.29 -1.60 10.11
N GLN A 15 -9.33 -1.87 10.99
CA GLN A 15 -8.19 -2.72 10.69
C GLN A 15 -8.63 -4.15 10.34
N GLU A 16 -9.58 -4.71 11.08
CA GLU A 16 -10.11 -6.05 10.78
C GLU A 16 -10.72 -6.10 9.38
N ILE A 17 -11.49 -5.08 9.01
CA ILE A 17 -12.08 -4.97 7.68
C ILE A 17 -10.98 -4.86 6.62
N ALA A 18 -10.00 -4.02 6.83
CA ALA A 18 -8.89 -3.82 5.90
C ALA A 18 -8.07 -5.11 5.72
N ARG A 19 -7.81 -5.86 6.79
CA ARG A 19 -7.13 -7.15 6.71
C ARG A 19 -7.92 -8.15 5.87
N ALA A 20 -9.24 -8.21 6.07
CA ALA A 20 -10.10 -9.10 5.30
C ALA A 20 -10.10 -8.71 3.81
N VAL A 21 -10.18 -7.42 3.50
CA VAL A 21 -10.10 -6.91 2.12
C VAL A 21 -8.75 -7.27 1.50
N ASN A 22 -7.65 -7.04 2.23
CA ASN A 22 -6.30 -7.33 1.74
C ASN A 22 -6.09 -8.82 1.47
N ALA A 23 -6.62 -9.69 2.34
CA ALA A 23 -6.58 -11.13 2.14
C ALA A 23 -7.38 -11.53 0.90
N ALA A 24 -8.57 -10.94 0.71
CA ALA A 24 -9.40 -11.21 -0.46
C ALA A 24 -8.72 -10.76 -1.76
N ILE A 25 -8.05 -9.60 -1.76
CA ILE A 25 -7.28 -9.13 -2.91
C ILE A 25 -6.20 -10.15 -3.28
N THR A 26 -5.45 -10.62 -2.30
CA THR A 26 -4.35 -11.58 -2.52
C THR A 26 -4.86 -12.89 -3.09
N VAL A 27 -5.93 -13.43 -2.52
CA VAL A 27 -6.53 -14.68 -2.99
C VAL A 27 -7.12 -14.51 -4.39
N ALA A 28 -7.87 -13.43 -4.63
CA ALA A 28 -8.51 -13.18 -5.91
C ALA A 28 -7.50 -12.99 -7.05
N ALA A 29 -6.31 -12.48 -6.76
CA ALA A 29 -5.28 -12.25 -7.76
C ALA A 29 -4.56 -13.53 -8.19
N GLN A 30 -4.56 -14.58 -7.37
CA GLN A 30 -3.76 -15.79 -7.63
C GLN A 30 -4.05 -16.46 -8.99
N PRO A 31 -5.32 -16.66 -9.41
CA PRO A 31 -5.57 -17.25 -10.73
C PRO A 31 -5.13 -16.38 -11.90
N PHE A 32 -4.88 -15.08 -11.67
CA PHE A 32 -4.58 -14.10 -12.70
C PHE A 32 -3.16 -13.54 -12.60
N ARG A 33 -2.23 -14.31 -12.06
CA ARG A 33 -0.85 -13.85 -11.81
C ARG A 33 -0.13 -13.32 -13.04
N ALA A 34 -0.52 -13.76 -14.23
CA ALA A 34 0.08 -13.27 -15.47
C ALA A 34 -0.39 -11.85 -15.83
N GLN A 35 -1.57 -11.44 -15.33
CA GLN A 35 -2.21 -10.17 -15.69
C GLN A 35 -2.33 -9.20 -14.52
N VAL A 36 -2.32 -9.70 -13.29
CA VAL A 36 -2.53 -8.91 -12.08
C VAL A 36 -1.31 -9.00 -11.18
N ARG A 37 -0.80 -7.84 -10.79
CA ARG A 37 0.24 -7.72 -9.77
C ARG A 37 -0.32 -7.05 -8.54
N VAL A 38 -0.13 -7.68 -7.38
CA VAL A 38 -0.53 -7.10 -6.10
C VAL A 38 0.65 -6.30 -5.57
N LEU A 39 0.42 -5.01 -5.31
CA LEU A 39 1.40 -4.12 -4.67
C LEU A 39 1.00 -3.98 -3.21
N ASP A 40 1.89 -4.39 -2.32
CA ASP A 40 1.60 -4.48 -0.89
C ASP A 40 1.82 -3.15 -0.18
N MET A 41 0.89 -2.22 -0.36
CA MET A 41 0.92 -0.92 0.33
C MET A 41 0.70 -1.08 1.83
N SER A 42 0.02 -2.15 2.26
CA SER A 42 -0.16 -2.43 3.67
C SER A 42 1.18 -2.57 4.39
N SER A 43 2.11 -3.35 3.84
CA SER A 43 3.44 -3.53 4.43
C SER A 43 4.30 -2.28 4.36
N VAL A 44 4.12 -1.44 3.35
CA VAL A 44 4.87 -0.18 3.21
C VAL A 44 4.49 0.81 4.31
N PHE A 45 3.19 1.02 4.52
CA PHE A 45 2.69 2.05 5.44
C PHE A 45 2.38 1.53 6.84
N THR A 46 2.17 0.23 6.98
CA THR A 46 1.87 -0.40 8.27
C THR A 46 2.72 -1.67 8.45
N PRO A 47 4.06 -1.49 8.53
CA PRO A 47 4.95 -2.63 8.71
C PRO A 47 4.65 -3.34 10.03
N GLY A 48 4.69 -4.67 10.00
CA GLY A 48 4.35 -5.49 11.16
C GLY A 48 2.87 -5.46 11.52
N GLY A 49 2.00 -4.93 10.64
CA GLY A 49 0.57 -4.84 10.89
C GLY A 49 0.18 -3.76 11.89
N ARG A 50 1.01 -2.75 12.09
CA ARG A 50 0.78 -1.67 13.05
C ARG A 50 0.56 -0.34 12.35
N TYR A 51 -0.51 0.36 12.74
CA TYR A 51 -0.77 1.71 12.26
C TYR A 51 0.36 2.65 12.65
N ARG A 52 0.74 3.50 11.70
CA ARG A 52 1.70 4.59 11.91
C ARG A 52 1.20 5.84 11.22
N ALA A 53 1.19 6.95 11.94
CA ALA A 53 0.87 8.26 11.35
C ALA A 53 2.04 8.80 10.53
N ALA A 54 3.26 8.43 10.87
CA ALA A 54 4.49 8.91 10.26
C ALA A 54 5.43 7.76 9.92
N MET A 55 6.33 8.00 8.99
CA MET A 55 7.39 7.06 8.62
C MET A 55 8.65 7.82 8.23
N ASP A 56 9.78 7.13 8.22
CA ASP A 56 11.04 7.70 7.77
C ASP A 56 11.04 7.83 6.24
N VAL A 57 11.23 9.04 5.75
CA VAL A 57 11.32 9.34 4.32
C VAL A 57 12.60 10.13 4.09
N GLY A 58 13.59 9.48 3.48
CA GLY A 58 14.89 10.11 3.21
C GLY A 58 15.60 10.59 4.47
N GLY A 59 15.49 9.86 5.59
CA GLY A 59 16.09 10.21 6.86
C GLY A 59 15.28 11.19 7.71
N ARG A 60 14.06 11.55 7.27
CA ARG A 60 13.16 12.45 8.00
C ARG A 60 11.91 11.74 8.44
N ASP A 61 11.52 11.93 9.70
CA ASP A 61 10.23 11.47 10.20
C ASP A 61 9.13 12.33 9.57
N THR A 62 8.31 11.72 8.73
CA THR A 62 7.34 12.42 7.88
C THR A 62 5.94 11.88 8.14
N ILE A 63 5.00 12.78 8.42
CA ILE A 63 3.59 12.41 8.55
C ILE A 63 3.06 12.01 7.18
N VAL A 64 2.49 10.81 7.08
CA VAL A 64 1.99 10.22 5.82
C VAL A 64 0.50 9.92 5.85
N ARG A 65 -0.15 10.10 6.99
CA ARG A 65 -1.59 9.84 7.16
C ARG A 65 -2.33 11.13 7.49
N ARG A 66 -3.57 11.21 7.04
CA ARG A 66 -4.46 12.30 7.43
C ARG A 66 -4.88 12.14 8.89
N PRO A 67 -5.33 13.23 9.54
CA PRO A 67 -5.79 13.16 10.93
C PRO A 67 -6.94 12.20 11.19
N ASP A 68 -7.70 11.82 10.15
CA ASP A 68 -8.79 10.84 10.28
C ASP A 68 -8.32 9.44 10.63
N GLY A 69 -7.00 9.16 10.53
CA GLY A 69 -6.45 7.84 10.80
C GLY A 69 -6.81 6.79 9.74
N ILE A 70 -7.23 7.22 8.56
CA ILE A 70 -7.66 6.35 7.47
C ILE A 70 -6.85 6.61 6.20
N HIS A 71 -6.94 7.83 5.67
CA HIS A 71 -6.38 8.18 4.37
C HIS A 71 -4.89 8.52 4.46
N LEU A 72 -4.19 8.30 3.35
CA LEU A 72 -2.86 8.89 3.16
C LEU A 72 -3.02 10.39 2.93
N ASN A 73 -2.06 11.17 3.44
CA ASN A 73 -1.98 12.58 3.08
C ASN A 73 -1.19 12.73 1.77
N ASP A 74 -0.90 13.96 1.36
CA ASP A 74 -0.18 14.21 0.09
C ASP A 74 1.19 13.57 0.08
N ALA A 75 1.93 13.61 1.19
CA ALA A 75 3.24 12.98 1.29
C ALA A 75 3.13 11.45 1.16
N GLY A 76 2.16 10.84 1.85
CA GLY A 76 1.91 9.40 1.75
C GLY A 76 1.47 9.00 0.35
N ALA A 77 0.58 9.77 -0.27
CA ALA A 77 0.14 9.52 -1.64
C ALA A 77 1.30 9.60 -2.64
N GLY A 78 2.24 10.54 -2.43
CA GLY A 78 3.43 10.65 -3.27
C GLY A 78 4.32 9.42 -3.17
N ILE A 79 4.48 8.86 -1.98
CA ILE A 79 5.24 7.63 -1.78
C ILE A 79 4.57 6.46 -2.51
N ALA A 80 3.26 6.30 -2.34
CA ALA A 80 2.51 5.25 -3.02
C ALA A 80 2.61 5.38 -4.54
N MET A 81 2.48 6.60 -5.06
CA MET A 81 2.64 6.89 -6.49
C MET A 81 4.02 6.49 -6.99
N GLY A 82 5.07 6.82 -6.23
CA GLY A 82 6.45 6.45 -6.59
C GLY A 82 6.64 4.94 -6.69
N ILE A 83 6.02 4.17 -5.80
CA ILE A 83 6.07 2.71 -5.81
C ILE A 83 5.36 2.16 -7.06
N VAL A 84 4.18 2.66 -7.37
CA VAL A 84 3.40 2.24 -8.55
C VAL A 84 4.18 2.55 -9.83
N LEU A 85 4.70 3.78 -9.95
CA LEU A 85 5.47 4.18 -11.13
C LEU A 85 6.76 3.38 -11.28
N GLY A 86 7.46 3.10 -10.18
CA GLY A 86 8.65 2.27 -10.19
C GLY A 86 8.36 0.85 -10.68
N ARG A 87 7.26 0.27 -10.24
CA ARG A 87 6.85 -1.07 -10.68
C ARG A 87 6.42 -1.07 -12.14
N LEU A 88 5.65 -0.07 -12.54
CA LEU A 88 5.22 0.07 -13.93
C LEU A 88 6.42 0.18 -14.86
N ARG A 89 7.40 1.00 -14.50
CA ARG A 89 8.63 1.16 -15.27
C ARG A 89 9.40 -0.16 -15.38
N ALA A 90 9.57 -0.87 -14.27
CA ALA A 90 10.27 -2.15 -14.23
C ALA A 90 9.56 -3.19 -15.12
N ASP A 91 8.24 -3.26 -15.07
CA ASP A 91 7.47 -4.20 -15.88
C ASP A 91 7.53 -3.82 -17.37
N PHE A 92 7.51 -2.53 -17.69
CA PHE A 92 7.64 -2.05 -19.07
C PHE A 92 9.02 -2.37 -19.64
N GLU A 93 10.08 -2.16 -18.87
CA GLU A 93 11.45 -2.47 -19.29
C GLU A 93 11.63 -3.99 -19.52
N ALA A 94 10.96 -4.81 -18.71
CA ALA A 94 11.00 -6.27 -18.87
C ALA A 94 10.36 -6.74 -20.17
N LEU A 95 9.44 -5.98 -20.75
CA LEU A 95 8.81 -6.28 -22.04
C LEU A 95 9.68 -5.88 -23.23
N GLY A 96 10.57 -4.95 -23.02
CA GLY A 96 11.46 -4.45 -24.04
C GLY A 96 12.73 -5.25 -24.19
#